data_d53251af5d29504f537998236faedbd1
#
_entry.id   d53251af5d29504f537998236faedbd1
#
_cell.length_a   1.000
_cell.length_b   1.000
_cell.length_c   1.000
_cell.angle_alpha   90.00
_cell.angle_beta   90.00
_cell.angle_gamma   90.00
#
_symmetry.space_group_name_H-M   'P 1'
#
loop_
_entity.id
_entity.type
_entity.pdbx_description
1 polymer ?
#
loop_
_entity_poly.entity_id
_entity_poly.type
_entity_poly.pdbx_seq_one_letter_code
_entity_poly.pdbx_strand_id
1 'polypeptide(L)'
;FVLANNNKVNTLNQSREKSIEFVKKQAFDIINSTKLYSYKGSVSKLLGLTVEVKLPGLKIGDLCFIETAEGEKKPAEVVAFKGENAQLLLLYDGAGIGQGSLVTTTGKAISIPMGDFLLGRLISPLGEPIDGKPMDTRGAPWVNIENPPPGPFERPIIKTMFSTGVRAIDSMLTLGAGQRMGLFAGSGVGKSTMLGMIARNSDADVNVVALIGERGREVKEFIENS
;
A
#
# COMPACT_ATOMS: atom_id res chain seq x y z
N PHE A 1 10.07 -34.80 51.61
CA PHE A 1 8.66 -34.64 51.13
C PHE A 1 8.53 -33.22 50.60
N VAL A 2 8.50 -33.08 49.29
CA VAL A 2 8.19 -31.81 48.66
C VAL A 2 6.71 -31.84 48.29
N LEU A 3 5.88 -31.16 49.06
CA LEU A 3 4.48 -30.95 48.75
C LEU A 3 4.40 -29.84 47.68
N ALA A 4 4.20 -30.24 46.45
CA ALA A 4 3.86 -29.29 45.36
C ALA A 4 2.47 -28.69 45.67
N ASN A 5 2.40 -27.37 45.68
CA ASN A 5 1.16 -26.61 45.95
C ASN A 5 0.20 -26.83 44.74
N ASN A 6 -0.80 -27.69 44.92
CA ASN A 6 -1.76 -28.07 43.86
C ASN A 6 -2.44 -26.89 43.16
N ASN A 7 -2.59 -25.75 43.82
CA ASN A 7 -3.16 -24.57 43.21
C ASN A 7 -2.25 -23.91 42.15
N LYS A 8 -0.91 -23.94 42.33
CA LYS A 8 0.04 -23.43 41.33
C LYS A 8 0.13 -24.32 40.10
N VAL A 9 0.03 -25.64 40.29
CA VAL A 9 0.05 -26.60 39.18
C VAL A 9 -1.21 -26.49 38.32
N ASN A 10 -2.38 -26.31 38.97
CA ASN A 10 -3.64 -26.09 38.23
C ASN A 10 -3.66 -24.77 37.42
N THR A 11 -3.11 -23.69 37.99
CA THR A 11 -3.03 -22.39 37.27
C THR A 11 -2.08 -22.45 36.07
N LEU A 12 -0.95 -23.15 36.21
CA LEU A 12 0.00 -23.38 35.12
C LEU A 12 -0.58 -24.26 34.01
N ASN A 13 -1.33 -25.31 34.38
CA ASN A 13 -2.00 -26.17 33.40
C ASN A 13 -3.09 -25.43 32.64
N GLN A 14 -3.93 -24.62 33.30
CA GLN A 14 -4.95 -23.78 32.64
C GLN A 14 -4.33 -22.72 31.71
N SER A 15 -3.22 -22.09 32.10
CA SER A 15 -2.49 -21.15 31.24
C SER A 15 -1.91 -21.85 30.02
N ARG A 16 -1.39 -23.06 30.18
CA ARG A 16 -0.83 -23.87 29.08
C ARG A 16 -1.89 -24.36 28.11
N GLU A 17 -3.04 -24.76 28.62
CA GLU A 17 -4.19 -25.16 27.79
C GLU A 17 -4.73 -24.00 26.96
N LYS A 18 -4.89 -22.79 27.55
CA LYS A 18 -5.29 -21.58 26.83
C LYS A 18 -4.28 -21.21 25.74
N SER A 19 -2.98 -21.35 26.02
CA SER A 19 -1.94 -21.07 25.03
C SER A 19 -1.97 -22.09 23.88
N ILE A 20 -2.20 -23.36 24.15
CA ILE A 20 -2.33 -24.41 23.14
C ILE A 20 -3.59 -24.18 22.28
N GLU A 21 -4.69 -23.81 22.90
CA GLU A 21 -5.94 -23.54 22.20
C GLU A 21 -5.85 -22.32 21.30
N PHE A 22 -5.15 -21.26 21.74
CA PHE A 22 -4.82 -20.09 20.96
C PHE A 22 -3.97 -20.44 19.73
N VAL A 23 -2.90 -21.21 19.91
CA VAL A 23 -2.02 -21.65 18.82
C VAL A 23 -2.76 -22.55 17.83
N LYS A 24 -3.60 -23.47 18.33
CA LYS A 24 -4.45 -24.32 17.48
C LYS A 24 -5.41 -23.50 16.65
N LYS A 25 -6.06 -22.50 17.24
CA LYS A 25 -6.98 -21.60 16.54
C LYS A 25 -6.25 -20.82 15.45
N GLN A 26 -5.09 -20.23 15.77
CA GLN A 26 -4.27 -19.54 14.76
C GLN A 26 -3.83 -20.46 13.62
N ALA A 27 -3.36 -21.66 13.95
CA ALA A 27 -2.97 -22.64 12.92
C ALA A 27 -4.17 -23.06 12.04
N PHE A 28 -5.34 -23.24 12.63
CA PHE A 28 -6.56 -23.57 11.89
C PHE A 28 -7.03 -22.42 11.00
N ASP A 29 -6.95 -21.18 11.48
CA ASP A 29 -7.27 -19.99 10.70
C ASP A 29 -6.28 -19.80 9.52
N ILE A 30 -5.00 -20.06 9.73
CA ILE A 30 -3.98 -20.04 8.67
C ILE A 30 -4.25 -21.13 7.62
N ILE A 31 -4.53 -22.36 8.05
CA ILE A 31 -4.82 -23.48 7.13
C ILE A 31 -6.08 -23.19 6.31
N ASN A 32 -7.14 -22.67 6.92
CA ASN A 32 -8.39 -22.36 6.23
C ASN A 32 -8.29 -21.12 5.32
N SER A 33 -7.42 -20.17 5.64
CA SER A 33 -7.18 -18.98 4.83
C SER A 33 -6.15 -19.21 3.72
N THR A 34 -5.35 -20.27 3.80
CA THR A 34 -4.32 -20.60 2.81
C THR A 34 -4.94 -21.33 1.62
N LYS A 35 -4.93 -20.69 0.45
CA LYS A 35 -5.29 -21.38 -0.79
C LYS A 35 -4.24 -22.44 -1.11
N LEU A 36 -4.63 -23.71 -1.06
CA LEU A 36 -3.76 -24.86 -1.36
C LEU A 36 -3.39 -24.98 -2.85
N TYR A 37 -4.00 -24.17 -3.72
CA TYR A 37 -3.74 -24.13 -5.15
C TYR A 37 -3.64 -22.67 -5.63
N SER A 38 -2.73 -22.43 -6.52
CA SER A 38 -2.64 -21.16 -7.26
C SER A 38 -2.95 -21.43 -8.72
N TYR A 39 -3.87 -20.65 -9.28
CA TYR A 39 -4.08 -20.67 -10.73
C TYR A 39 -2.90 -19.99 -11.41
N LYS A 40 -2.41 -20.64 -12.46
CA LYS A 40 -1.37 -20.09 -13.34
C LYS A 40 -1.99 -19.86 -14.70
N GLY A 41 -1.73 -18.71 -15.28
CA GLY A 41 -2.12 -18.35 -16.63
C GLY A 41 -0.91 -17.95 -17.46
N SER A 42 -1.15 -17.52 -18.67
CA SER A 42 -0.11 -17.04 -19.56
C SER A 42 -0.52 -15.76 -20.25
N VAL A 43 0.45 -14.93 -20.55
CA VAL A 43 0.26 -13.73 -21.38
C VAL A 43 -0.11 -14.14 -22.80
N SER A 44 -1.26 -13.68 -23.26
CA SER A 44 -1.72 -13.87 -24.65
C SER A 44 -1.31 -12.71 -25.56
N LYS A 45 -1.32 -11.48 -25.02
CA LYS A 45 -0.98 -10.27 -25.76
C LYS A 45 -0.45 -9.18 -24.84
N LEU A 46 0.47 -8.37 -25.35
CA LEU A 46 1.00 -7.19 -24.69
C LEU A 46 0.79 -5.97 -25.59
N LEU A 47 0.20 -4.89 -25.05
CA LEU A 47 -0.04 -3.62 -25.74
C LEU A 47 0.32 -2.46 -24.79
N GLY A 48 1.52 -1.91 -24.93
CA GLY A 48 2.02 -0.90 -24.01
C GLY A 48 2.11 -1.45 -22.58
N LEU A 49 1.39 -0.84 -21.65
CA LEU A 49 1.30 -1.31 -20.26
C LEU A 49 0.14 -2.27 -20.00
N THR A 50 -0.69 -2.57 -21.00
CA THR A 50 -1.83 -3.48 -20.86
C THR A 50 -1.46 -4.88 -21.35
N VAL A 51 -1.72 -5.87 -20.50
CA VAL A 51 -1.45 -7.29 -20.76
C VAL A 51 -2.75 -8.06 -20.78
N GLU A 52 -3.02 -8.79 -21.86
CA GLU A 52 -4.15 -9.73 -21.94
C GLU A 52 -3.68 -11.10 -21.46
N VAL A 53 -4.43 -11.70 -20.54
CA VAL A 53 -4.07 -12.97 -19.88
C VAL A 53 -5.27 -13.89 -19.84
N LYS A 54 -5.04 -15.17 -20.11
CA LYS A 54 -6.04 -16.22 -19.87
C LYS A 54 -5.75 -16.88 -18.53
N LEU A 55 -6.50 -16.47 -17.50
CA LEU A 55 -6.36 -16.97 -16.13
C LEU A 55 -7.74 -16.99 -15.45
N PRO A 56 -8.27 -18.15 -15.05
CA PRO A 56 -9.56 -18.23 -14.39
C PRO A 56 -9.52 -17.72 -12.96
N GLY A 57 -10.69 -17.29 -12.43
CA GLY A 57 -10.88 -16.92 -11.04
C GLY A 57 -10.34 -15.54 -10.63
N LEU A 58 -9.96 -14.69 -11.60
CA LEU A 58 -9.58 -13.31 -11.38
C LEU A 58 -10.78 -12.42 -11.07
N LYS A 59 -10.54 -11.36 -10.34
CA LYS A 59 -11.48 -10.27 -10.06
C LYS A 59 -10.81 -8.94 -10.41
N ILE A 60 -11.59 -7.92 -10.75
CA ILE A 60 -11.09 -6.56 -10.93
C ILE A 60 -10.45 -6.11 -9.60
N GLY A 61 -9.26 -5.49 -9.69
CA GLY A 61 -8.46 -5.08 -8.55
C GLY A 61 -7.50 -6.16 -8.01
N ASP A 62 -7.56 -7.41 -8.49
CA ASP A 62 -6.63 -8.45 -8.04
C ASP A 62 -5.20 -8.12 -8.48
N LEU A 63 -4.26 -8.23 -7.53
CA LEU A 63 -2.83 -8.17 -7.80
C LEU A 63 -2.34 -9.48 -8.39
N CYS A 64 -1.71 -9.39 -9.54
CA CYS A 64 -1.06 -10.48 -10.25
C CYS A 64 0.43 -10.21 -10.38
N PHE A 65 1.21 -11.28 -10.57
CA PHE A 65 2.63 -11.20 -10.93
C PHE A 65 2.85 -11.89 -12.26
N ILE A 66 3.58 -11.20 -13.16
CA ILE A 66 3.98 -11.70 -14.47
C ILE A 66 5.47 -11.99 -14.42
N GLU A 67 5.86 -13.21 -14.74
CA GLU A 67 7.24 -13.64 -14.72
C GLU A 67 7.90 -13.30 -16.06
N THR A 68 9.03 -12.58 -15.99
CA THR A 68 9.87 -12.27 -17.16
C THR A 68 10.70 -13.47 -17.58
N ALA A 69 11.34 -13.37 -18.73
CA ALA A 69 12.25 -14.42 -19.21
C ALA A 69 13.44 -14.67 -18.27
N GLU A 70 13.85 -13.63 -17.51
CA GLU A 70 14.93 -13.69 -16.53
C GLU A 70 14.45 -14.19 -15.14
N GLY A 71 13.16 -14.49 -14.98
CA GLY A 71 12.56 -14.95 -13.73
C GLY A 71 12.18 -13.83 -12.74
N GLU A 72 12.26 -12.56 -13.16
CA GLU A 72 11.77 -11.44 -12.38
C GLU A 72 10.23 -11.45 -12.37
N LYS A 73 9.61 -11.07 -11.24
CA LYS A 73 8.16 -10.96 -11.10
C LYS A 73 7.73 -9.50 -11.16
N LYS A 74 7.03 -9.12 -12.22
CA LYS A 74 6.48 -7.78 -12.40
C LYS A 74 5.02 -7.73 -11.95
N PRO A 75 4.66 -6.81 -11.04
CA PRO A 75 3.30 -6.67 -10.55
C PRO A 75 2.39 -6.04 -11.59
N ALA A 76 1.17 -6.53 -11.65
CA ALA A 76 0.11 -6.03 -12.52
C ALA A 76 -1.24 -6.15 -11.82
N GLU A 77 -2.16 -5.25 -12.12
CA GLU A 77 -3.51 -5.20 -11.57
C GLU A 77 -4.54 -5.59 -12.63
N VAL A 78 -5.54 -6.36 -12.24
CA VAL A 78 -6.68 -6.69 -13.12
C VAL A 78 -7.61 -5.48 -13.23
N VAL A 79 -7.68 -4.87 -14.40
CA VAL A 79 -8.47 -3.65 -14.63
C VAL A 79 -9.75 -3.90 -15.42
N ALA A 80 -9.81 -4.95 -16.24
CA ALA A 80 -10.99 -5.25 -17.05
C ALA A 80 -11.00 -6.72 -17.51
N PHE A 81 -12.13 -7.13 -18.08
CA PHE A 81 -12.28 -8.41 -18.79
C PHE A 81 -12.73 -8.18 -20.21
N LYS A 82 -12.18 -8.96 -21.14
CA LYS A 82 -12.55 -8.96 -22.55
C LYS A 82 -12.79 -10.40 -23.02
N GLY A 83 -14.05 -10.81 -23.10
CA GLY A 83 -14.40 -12.20 -23.31
C GLY A 83 -13.88 -13.09 -22.18
N GLU A 84 -13.12 -14.12 -22.50
CA GLU A 84 -12.50 -15.01 -21.52
C GLU A 84 -11.15 -14.52 -20.97
N ASN A 85 -10.63 -13.42 -21.51
CA ASN A 85 -9.33 -12.89 -21.11
C ASN A 85 -9.49 -11.75 -20.09
N ALA A 86 -8.61 -11.73 -19.10
CA ALA A 86 -8.43 -10.58 -18.21
C ALA A 86 -7.45 -9.59 -18.84
N GLN A 87 -7.73 -8.30 -18.66
CA GLN A 87 -6.80 -7.22 -18.98
C GLN A 87 -6.13 -6.76 -17.70
N LEU A 88 -4.82 -6.87 -17.66
CA LEU A 88 -3.97 -6.45 -16.56
C LEU A 88 -3.22 -5.18 -16.94
N LEU A 89 -3.16 -4.23 -16.04
CA LEU A 89 -2.33 -3.04 -16.14
C LEU A 89 -1.02 -3.27 -15.38
N LEU A 90 0.12 -3.18 -16.06
CA LEU A 90 1.43 -3.23 -15.43
C LEU A 90 1.62 -2.02 -14.52
N LEU A 91 2.11 -2.24 -13.30
CA LEU A 91 2.42 -1.18 -12.35
C LEU A 91 3.82 -0.58 -12.59
N TYR A 92 4.65 -1.26 -13.38
CA TYR A 92 5.98 -0.82 -13.83
C TYR A 92 6.12 -1.05 -15.34
N ASP A 93 7.33 -0.93 -15.86
CA ASP A 93 7.62 -1.21 -17.28
C ASP A 93 7.38 -2.68 -17.64
N GLY A 94 7.16 -2.94 -18.94
CA GLY A 94 6.91 -4.27 -19.48
C GLY A 94 8.16 -4.98 -20.01
N ALA A 95 9.36 -4.51 -19.71
CA ALA A 95 10.60 -5.12 -20.20
C ALA A 95 10.71 -6.58 -19.74
N GLY A 96 11.12 -7.47 -20.61
CA GLY A 96 11.27 -8.89 -20.33
C GLY A 96 9.96 -9.71 -20.33
N ILE A 97 8.78 -9.09 -20.52
CA ILE A 97 7.51 -9.77 -20.64
C ILE A 97 7.25 -10.10 -22.11
N GLY A 98 6.96 -11.36 -22.40
CA GLY A 98 6.62 -11.83 -23.72
C GLY A 98 5.31 -12.62 -23.77
N GLN A 99 4.87 -12.96 -24.96
CA GLN A 99 3.78 -13.90 -25.14
C GLN A 99 4.15 -15.26 -24.53
N GLY A 100 3.26 -15.84 -23.73
CA GLY A 100 3.51 -17.06 -22.98
C GLY A 100 4.15 -16.84 -21.59
N SER A 101 4.57 -15.62 -21.23
CA SER A 101 5.04 -15.31 -19.87
C SER A 101 4.03 -15.79 -18.83
N LEU A 102 4.53 -16.42 -17.77
CA LEU A 102 3.70 -16.99 -16.72
C LEU A 102 3.06 -15.90 -15.86
N VAL A 103 1.77 -16.07 -15.58
CA VAL A 103 1.02 -15.14 -14.71
C VAL A 103 0.47 -15.90 -13.51
N THR A 104 0.69 -15.34 -12.33
CA THR A 104 0.16 -15.84 -11.06
C THR A 104 -0.67 -14.78 -10.37
N THR A 105 -1.81 -15.16 -9.78
CA THR A 105 -2.63 -14.25 -8.98
C THR A 105 -2.39 -14.45 -7.50
N THR A 106 -2.43 -13.36 -6.74
CA THR A 106 -2.48 -13.42 -5.27
C THR A 106 -3.90 -13.74 -4.78
N GLY A 107 -4.92 -13.51 -5.62
CA GLY A 107 -6.35 -13.57 -5.27
C GLY A 107 -6.76 -12.52 -4.24
N LYS A 108 -5.99 -11.45 -4.12
CA LYS A 108 -6.23 -10.31 -3.21
C LYS A 108 -5.97 -9.03 -3.98
N ALA A 109 -6.71 -7.98 -3.62
CA ALA A 109 -6.44 -6.63 -4.08
C ALA A 109 -5.10 -6.11 -3.53
N ILE A 110 -4.58 -5.05 -4.14
CA ILE A 110 -3.35 -4.40 -3.70
C ILE A 110 -3.55 -3.88 -2.28
N SER A 111 -2.69 -4.29 -1.38
CA SER A 111 -2.68 -3.85 0.01
C SER A 111 -1.26 -3.53 0.44
N ILE A 112 -1.14 -2.60 1.39
CA ILE A 112 0.14 -2.16 1.95
C ILE A 112 0.17 -2.34 3.46
N PRO A 113 1.33 -2.61 4.06
CA PRO A 113 1.46 -2.66 5.50
C PRO A 113 1.38 -1.25 6.09
N MET A 114 0.62 -1.08 7.17
CA MET A 114 0.41 0.22 7.83
C MET A 114 0.93 0.18 9.27
N GLY A 115 1.59 1.28 9.69
CA GLY A 115 2.11 1.42 11.04
C GLY A 115 3.12 2.55 11.17
N ASP A 116 3.55 2.81 12.40
CA ASP A 116 4.51 3.90 12.73
C ASP A 116 5.88 3.71 12.08
N PHE A 117 6.21 2.48 11.65
CA PHE A 117 7.43 2.19 10.90
C PHE A 117 7.49 2.88 9.53
N LEU A 118 6.39 3.45 9.05
CA LEU A 118 6.33 4.25 7.82
C LEU A 118 6.75 5.71 8.03
N LEU A 119 6.79 6.19 9.27
CA LEU A 119 7.17 7.57 9.56
C LEU A 119 8.63 7.83 9.16
N GLY A 120 8.85 8.92 8.41
CA GLY A 120 10.16 9.29 7.90
C GLY A 120 10.72 8.33 6.84
N ARG A 121 9.87 7.55 6.16
CA ARG A 121 10.26 6.57 5.17
C ARG A 121 9.83 6.98 3.76
N LEU A 122 10.57 6.49 2.79
CA LEU A 122 10.22 6.52 1.38
C LEU A 122 9.83 5.12 0.92
N ILE A 123 8.61 4.98 0.45
CA ILE A 123 8.05 3.70 0.02
C ILE A 123 7.56 3.76 -1.43
N SER A 124 7.55 2.61 -2.09
CA SER A 124 6.90 2.42 -3.39
C SER A 124 5.37 2.43 -3.25
N PRO A 125 4.61 2.54 -4.35
CA PRO A 125 3.16 2.38 -4.31
C PRO A 125 2.67 1.02 -3.77
N LEU A 126 3.54 0.02 -3.75
CA LEU A 126 3.25 -1.31 -3.18
C LEU A 126 3.68 -1.45 -1.71
N GLY A 127 4.12 -0.35 -1.06
CA GLY A 127 4.54 -0.35 0.33
C GLY A 127 5.95 -0.88 0.58
N GLU A 128 6.75 -1.07 -0.47
CA GLU A 128 8.14 -1.51 -0.35
C GLU A 128 9.08 -0.34 -0.03
N PRO A 129 10.06 -0.49 0.86
CA PRO A 129 11.01 0.58 1.13
C PRO A 129 11.93 0.82 -0.07
N ILE A 130 12.02 2.08 -0.53
CA ILE A 130 12.91 2.49 -1.62
C ILE A 130 14.02 3.45 -1.14
N ASP A 131 14.09 3.71 0.16
CA ASP A 131 15.12 4.52 0.83
C ASP A 131 16.39 3.74 1.20
N GLY A 132 16.47 2.45 0.81
CA GLY A 132 17.60 1.58 1.12
C GLY A 132 17.70 1.12 2.58
N LYS A 133 16.73 1.46 3.42
CA LYS A 133 16.70 1.04 4.83
C LYS A 133 15.77 -0.16 5.02
N PRO A 134 16.14 -1.16 5.86
CA PRO A 134 15.25 -2.27 6.14
C PRO A 134 13.96 -1.78 6.83
N MET A 135 12.86 -2.47 6.57
CA MET A 135 11.56 -2.17 7.16
C MET A 135 10.96 -3.45 7.77
N ASP A 136 10.66 -3.44 9.05
CA ASP A 136 10.04 -4.56 9.73
C ASP A 136 8.52 -4.41 9.70
N THR A 137 7.87 -5.22 8.90
CA THR A 137 6.42 -5.24 8.73
C THR A 137 5.73 -6.39 9.46
N ARG A 138 6.47 -7.13 10.30
CA ARG A 138 5.91 -8.27 11.03
C ARG A 138 4.84 -7.82 12.02
N GLY A 139 3.67 -8.42 11.91
CA GLY A 139 2.52 -8.07 12.75
C GLY A 139 1.78 -6.79 12.33
N ALA A 140 2.23 -6.09 11.28
CA ALA A 140 1.54 -4.92 10.77
C ALA A 140 0.20 -5.31 10.11
N PRO A 141 -0.87 -4.53 10.31
CA PRO A 141 -2.10 -4.69 9.56
C PRO A 141 -1.85 -4.33 8.08
N TRP A 142 -2.37 -5.16 7.17
CA TRP A 142 -2.36 -4.87 5.75
C TRP A 142 -3.68 -4.21 5.36
N VAL A 143 -3.60 -3.03 4.79
CA VAL A 143 -4.74 -2.21 4.40
C VAL A 143 -4.85 -2.16 2.88
N ASN A 144 -6.06 -2.43 2.37
CA ASN A 144 -6.35 -2.29 0.95
C ASN A 144 -6.17 -0.82 0.54
N ILE A 145 -5.50 -0.57 -0.58
CA ILE A 145 -5.34 0.79 -1.11
C ILE A 145 -6.66 1.36 -1.65
N GLU A 146 -7.58 0.49 -2.09
CA GLU A 146 -8.91 0.89 -2.52
C GLU A 146 -9.88 0.82 -1.34
N ASN A 147 -10.13 1.97 -0.73
CA ASN A 147 -11.17 2.14 0.28
C ASN A 147 -12.28 3.05 -0.25
N PRO A 148 -13.55 2.73 0.00
CA PRO A 148 -14.64 3.61 -0.35
C PRO A 148 -14.48 4.95 0.39
N PRO A 149 -14.77 6.08 -0.25
CA PRO A 149 -14.75 7.37 0.42
C PRO A 149 -15.83 7.40 1.51
N PRO A 150 -15.62 8.17 2.61
CA PRO A 150 -16.64 8.35 3.63
C PRO A 150 -17.91 8.95 3.03
N GLY A 151 -19.06 8.49 3.50
CA GLY A 151 -20.36 8.97 3.07
C GLY A 151 -20.55 10.48 3.30
N PRO A 152 -21.52 11.12 2.61
CA PRO A 152 -21.73 12.56 2.75
C PRO A 152 -22.03 12.99 4.20
N PHE A 153 -22.74 12.16 4.95
CA PHE A 153 -23.12 12.44 6.36
C PHE A 153 -22.00 12.12 7.36
N GLU A 154 -20.99 11.36 6.96
CA GLU A 154 -19.84 11.02 7.79
C GLU A 154 -18.74 12.11 7.72
N ARG A 155 -18.85 13.01 6.75
CA ARG A 155 -17.89 14.09 6.58
C ARG A 155 -18.20 15.24 7.52
N PRO A 156 -17.29 15.59 8.45
CA PRO A 156 -17.49 16.73 9.32
C PRO A 156 -17.51 18.04 8.54
N ILE A 157 -18.29 18.99 9.01
CA ILE A 157 -18.25 20.38 8.51
C ILE A 157 -16.92 21.00 8.93
N ILE A 158 -16.25 21.68 8.01
CA ILE A 158 -15.00 22.41 8.29
C ILE A 158 -15.30 23.58 9.23
N LYS A 159 -14.69 23.59 10.41
CA LYS A 159 -14.93 24.61 11.46
C LYS A 159 -13.64 25.22 12.00
N THR A 160 -12.51 24.55 11.81
CA THR A 160 -11.21 24.97 12.34
C THR A 160 -10.27 25.38 11.23
N MET A 161 -9.48 26.39 11.47
CA MET A 161 -8.40 26.80 10.57
C MET A 161 -7.28 25.79 10.62
N PHE A 162 -6.62 25.59 9.49
CA PHE A 162 -5.40 24.81 9.36
C PHE A 162 -4.28 25.74 8.91
N SER A 163 -3.20 25.83 9.69
CA SER A 163 -2.02 26.61 9.33
C SER A 163 -1.12 25.82 8.42
N THR A 164 -0.75 26.41 7.29
CA THR A 164 0.23 25.86 6.35
C THR A 164 1.67 26.25 6.70
N GLY A 165 1.87 27.21 7.61
CA GLY A 165 3.15 27.82 7.92
C GLY A 165 3.67 28.74 6.83
N VAL A 166 2.92 28.95 5.74
CA VAL A 166 3.24 29.89 4.66
C VAL A 166 2.43 31.17 4.84
N ARG A 167 3.07 32.25 5.26
CA ARG A 167 2.40 33.51 5.62
C ARG A 167 1.43 34.03 4.55
N ALA A 168 1.81 33.93 3.27
CA ALA A 168 0.95 34.41 2.17
C ALA A 168 -0.35 33.60 2.06
N ILE A 169 -0.29 32.29 2.34
CA ILE A 169 -1.48 31.43 2.37
C ILE A 169 -2.30 31.72 3.62
N ASP A 170 -1.67 31.64 4.78
CA ASP A 170 -2.37 31.72 6.07
C ASP A 170 -3.02 33.08 6.29
N SER A 171 -2.44 34.18 5.73
CA SER A 171 -3.00 35.51 5.88
C SER A 171 -4.06 35.90 4.85
N MET A 172 -4.00 35.34 3.62
CA MET A 172 -4.86 35.79 2.51
C MET A 172 -5.80 34.70 1.98
N LEU A 173 -5.46 33.43 2.16
CA LEU A 173 -6.16 32.27 1.60
C LEU A 173 -6.48 31.23 2.68
N THR A 174 -6.92 31.67 3.84
CA THR A 174 -7.19 30.81 5.02
C THR A 174 -7.74 29.45 4.65
N LEU A 175 -7.03 28.39 5.05
CA LEU A 175 -7.45 27.01 4.84
C LEU A 175 -8.15 26.45 6.08
N GLY A 176 -9.15 25.59 5.86
CA GLY A 176 -9.79 24.85 6.93
C GLY A 176 -9.27 23.41 7.02
N ALA A 177 -9.24 22.85 8.21
CA ALA A 177 -8.90 21.46 8.42
C ALA A 177 -9.84 20.53 7.64
N GLY A 178 -9.26 19.70 6.74
CA GLY A 178 -10.02 18.85 5.82
C GLY A 178 -10.34 19.49 4.46
N GLN A 179 -9.94 20.75 4.23
CA GLN A 179 -10.11 21.41 2.94
C GLN A 179 -9.10 20.90 1.91
N ARG A 180 -9.53 20.87 0.65
CA ARG A 180 -8.66 20.61 -0.50
C ARG A 180 -8.21 21.91 -1.12
N MET A 181 -6.91 22.04 -1.37
CA MET A 181 -6.31 23.18 -2.05
C MET A 181 -5.59 22.71 -3.31
N GLY A 182 -5.75 23.44 -4.42
CA GLY A 182 -4.99 23.24 -5.64
C GLY A 182 -3.84 24.22 -5.72
N LEU A 183 -2.63 23.74 -6.04
CA LEU A 183 -1.45 24.55 -6.32
C LEU A 183 -1.11 24.41 -7.81
N PHE A 184 -1.52 25.38 -8.61
CA PHE A 184 -1.31 25.38 -10.05
C PHE A 184 -0.22 26.39 -10.42
N ALA A 185 0.78 25.93 -11.17
CA ALA A 185 1.90 26.75 -11.55
C ALA A 185 2.54 26.25 -12.85
N GLY A 186 3.15 27.14 -13.62
CA GLY A 186 4.01 26.78 -14.73
C GLY A 186 5.30 26.07 -14.27
N SER A 187 6.09 25.61 -15.22
CA SER A 187 7.39 25.01 -14.91
C SER A 187 8.35 26.04 -14.30
N GLY A 188 9.07 25.67 -13.25
CA GLY A 188 10.16 26.48 -12.66
C GLY A 188 9.72 27.63 -11.76
N VAL A 189 8.43 27.81 -11.45
CA VAL A 189 7.94 28.95 -10.63
C VAL A 189 7.87 28.65 -9.13
N GLY A 190 8.37 27.50 -8.66
CA GLY A 190 8.47 27.17 -7.24
C GLY A 190 7.32 26.35 -6.66
N LYS A 191 6.53 25.62 -7.47
CA LYS A 191 5.46 24.74 -6.99
C LYS A 191 5.98 23.71 -5.96
N SER A 192 7.04 22.99 -6.31
CA SER A 192 7.63 21.97 -5.42
C SER A 192 8.27 22.58 -4.19
N THR A 193 8.87 23.78 -4.30
CA THR A 193 9.40 24.53 -3.17
C THR A 193 8.30 24.90 -2.18
N MET A 194 7.15 25.40 -2.68
CA MET A 194 6.02 25.75 -1.83
C MET A 194 5.41 24.50 -1.16
N LEU A 195 5.31 23.39 -1.88
CA LEU A 195 4.86 22.13 -1.32
C LEU A 195 5.78 21.66 -0.18
N GLY A 196 7.10 21.75 -0.37
CA GLY A 196 8.09 21.46 0.67
C GLY A 196 8.00 22.41 1.88
N MET A 197 7.71 23.70 1.65
CA MET A 197 7.47 24.66 2.74
C MET A 197 6.25 24.27 3.58
N ILE A 198 5.14 23.91 2.94
CA ILE A 198 3.93 23.46 3.63
C ILE A 198 4.20 22.16 4.41
N ALA A 199 4.86 21.20 3.80
CA ALA A 199 5.18 19.93 4.46
C ALA A 199 6.04 20.11 5.71
N ARG A 200 6.96 21.09 5.73
CA ARG A 200 7.83 21.33 6.89
C ARG A 200 7.22 22.22 7.98
N ASN A 201 6.30 23.10 7.63
CA ASN A 201 5.88 24.17 8.53
C ASN A 201 4.39 24.12 8.90
N SER A 202 3.63 23.18 8.34
CA SER A 202 2.19 23.05 8.66
C SER A 202 1.96 22.48 10.06
N ASP A 203 0.79 22.74 10.62
CA ASP A 203 0.33 22.18 11.90
C ASP A 203 -0.12 20.72 11.82
N ALA A 204 0.26 19.98 10.77
CA ALA A 204 -0.07 18.57 10.62
C ALA A 204 0.79 17.70 11.53
N ASP A 205 0.19 16.74 12.24
CA ASP A 205 0.90 15.73 13.03
C ASP A 205 1.75 14.81 12.14
N VAL A 206 1.25 14.50 10.94
CA VAL A 206 1.93 13.67 9.95
C VAL A 206 1.66 14.22 8.54
N ASN A 207 2.71 14.34 7.75
CA ASN A 207 2.62 14.71 6.35
C ASN A 207 2.82 13.47 5.47
N VAL A 208 1.84 13.19 4.59
CA VAL A 208 1.95 12.14 3.57
C VAL A 208 2.08 12.78 2.20
N VAL A 209 3.21 12.54 1.54
CA VAL A 209 3.51 13.17 0.25
C VAL A 209 3.53 12.10 -0.85
N ALA A 210 2.70 12.27 -1.87
CA ALA A 210 2.71 11.43 -3.06
C ALA A 210 3.34 12.20 -4.24
N LEU A 211 4.49 11.73 -4.72
CA LEU A 211 5.22 12.31 -5.86
C LEU A 211 4.89 11.51 -7.12
N ILE A 212 3.85 11.93 -7.84
CA ILE A 212 3.32 11.21 -9.00
C ILE A 212 3.75 11.92 -10.28
N GLY A 213 4.47 11.19 -11.16
CA GLY A 213 4.95 11.75 -12.43
C GLY A 213 6.06 12.80 -12.29
N GLU A 214 6.62 12.98 -11.11
CA GLU A 214 7.74 13.88 -10.87
C GLU A 214 9.06 13.28 -11.39
N ARG A 215 9.99 14.15 -11.78
CA ARG A 215 11.31 13.71 -12.25
C ARG A 215 12.13 13.19 -11.08
N GLY A 216 12.90 12.13 -11.26
CA GLY A 216 13.75 11.54 -10.20
C GLY A 216 14.67 12.54 -9.50
N ARG A 217 15.17 13.55 -10.22
CA ARG A 217 15.94 14.66 -9.64
C ARG A 217 15.11 15.50 -8.66
N GLU A 218 13.87 15.84 -9.03
CA GLU A 218 12.97 16.64 -8.19
C GLU A 218 12.53 15.87 -6.93
N VAL A 219 12.33 14.52 -7.08
CA VAL A 219 12.08 13.64 -5.95
C VAL A 219 13.24 13.64 -4.96
N LYS A 220 14.48 13.53 -5.47
CA LYS A 220 15.68 13.55 -4.63
C LYS A 220 15.84 14.89 -3.90
N GLU A 221 15.69 16.00 -4.63
CA GLU A 221 15.76 17.35 -4.08
C GLU A 221 14.69 17.60 -3.00
N PHE A 222 13.46 17.10 -3.21
CA PHE A 222 12.40 17.17 -2.21
C PHE A 222 12.77 16.44 -0.92
N ILE A 223 13.32 15.22 -1.03
CA ILE A 223 13.72 14.38 0.11
C ILE A 223 14.90 15.00 0.89
N GLU A 224 15.90 15.55 0.17
CA GLU A 224 17.07 16.16 0.80
C GLU A 224 16.75 17.48 1.51
N ASN A 225 15.69 18.18 1.08
CA ASN A 225 15.26 19.46 1.62
C ASN A 225 14.03 19.36 2.55
N SER A 226 13.51 18.16 2.82
CA SER A 226 12.39 17.88 3.74
C SER A 226 12.91 17.27 5.02
#